data_d91b7a7943438475e1a703bdd3578522
#
_entry.id   d91b7a7943438475e1a703bdd3578522
#
_cell.length_a   1.000
_cell.length_b   1.000
_cell.length_c   1.000
_cell.angle_alpha   90.00
_cell.angle_beta   90.00
_cell.angle_gamma   90.00
#
_symmetry.space_group_name_H-M   'P 1'
#
loop_
_entity.id
_entity.type
_entity.pdbx_description
1 polymer ?
#
loop_
_entity_poly.entity_id
_entity_poly.type
_entity_poly.pdbx_seq_one_letter_code
_entity_poly.pdbx_strand_id
1 'polypeptide(L)'
;MESPIAAILETALYVDDLDAAEAFYGGVLRLEKISRAGDRHIFFRCGPGVLLIFNPDETEKPAAADALPVPAHGGRGQGHVCFRLKDNDFAAMLDRLNENGIATESDFLWPNGARSIYFRDPAGNSLECAEGKLWGL
;
A
#
# COMPACT_ATOMS: atom_id res chain seq x y z
N MET A 1 -11.04 7.62 28.86
CA MET A 1 -9.87 6.69 28.85
C MET A 1 -9.20 6.77 27.50
N GLU A 2 -7.91 7.03 27.50
CA GLU A 2 -7.14 7.06 26.27
C GLU A 2 -6.83 5.65 25.78
N SER A 3 -6.76 5.49 24.45
CA SER A 3 -6.31 4.23 23.87
C SER A 3 -4.82 4.01 24.16
N PRO A 4 -4.39 2.79 24.52
CA PRO A 4 -2.97 2.48 24.61
C PRO A 4 -2.31 2.36 23.22
N ILE A 5 -3.09 2.42 22.12
CA ILE A 5 -2.56 2.35 20.77
C ILE A 5 -2.12 3.74 20.34
N ALA A 6 -0.84 3.85 19.92
CA ALA A 6 -0.27 5.13 19.51
C ALA A 6 -0.55 5.44 18.04
N ALA A 7 -0.43 4.44 17.15
CA ALA A 7 -0.56 4.64 15.71
C ALA A 7 -0.65 3.28 14.99
N ILE A 8 -0.93 3.32 13.70
CA ILE A 8 -0.78 2.16 12.83
C ILE A 8 0.71 2.02 12.50
N LEU A 9 1.30 0.87 12.82
CA LEU A 9 2.72 0.58 12.58
C LEU A 9 2.95 0.05 11.16
N GLU A 10 2.07 -0.84 10.73
CA GLU A 10 2.16 -1.49 9.42
C GLU A 10 0.76 -1.70 8.84
N THR A 11 0.68 -1.73 7.53
CA THR A 11 -0.56 -1.91 6.78
C THR A 11 -0.34 -2.98 5.71
N ALA A 12 -1.33 -3.84 5.50
CA ALA A 12 -1.22 -4.95 4.56
C ALA A 12 -2.18 -4.81 3.38
N LEU A 13 -1.70 -5.20 2.21
CA LEU A 13 -2.51 -5.46 1.02
C LEU A 13 -2.19 -6.86 0.52
N TYR A 14 -3.17 -7.49 -0.13
CA TYR A 14 -3.02 -8.82 -0.71
C TYR A 14 -2.98 -8.74 -2.23
N VAL A 15 -2.06 -9.51 -2.83
CA VAL A 15 -1.87 -9.58 -4.28
C VAL A 15 -1.65 -11.04 -4.68
N ASP A 16 -1.92 -11.36 -5.93
CA ASP A 16 -1.73 -12.70 -6.51
C ASP A 16 -0.38 -12.84 -7.23
N ASP A 17 0.23 -11.75 -7.66
CA ASP A 17 1.49 -11.73 -8.41
C ASP A 17 2.50 -10.79 -7.74
N LEU A 18 3.44 -11.38 -6.98
CA LEU A 18 4.45 -10.60 -6.26
C LEU A 18 5.46 -9.92 -7.18
N ASP A 19 5.78 -10.51 -8.33
CA ASP A 19 6.71 -9.88 -9.26
C ASP A 19 6.11 -8.61 -9.85
N ALA A 20 4.83 -8.64 -10.24
CA ALA A 20 4.11 -7.47 -10.69
C ALA A 20 3.99 -6.41 -9.57
N ALA A 21 3.73 -6.84 -8.34
CA ALA A 21 3.65 -5.95 -7.18
C ALA A 21 5.00 -5.29 -6.89
N GLU A 22 6.11 -6.03 -6.96
CA GLU A 22 7.45 -5.47 -6.74
C GLU A 22 7.78 -4.41 -7.80
N ALA A 23 7.49 -4.67 -9.07
CA ALA A 23 7.68 -3.72 -10.14
C ALA A 23 6.84 -2.46 -9.95
N PHE A 24 5.63 -2.59 -9.38
CA PHE A 24 4.73 -1.48 -9.14
C PHE A 24 5.14 -0.67 -7.89
N TYR A 25 5.19 -1.29 -6.73
CA TYR A 25 5.48 -0.58 -5.47
C TYR A 25 6.94 -0.11 -5.39
N GLY A 26 7.88 -0.92 -5.85
CA GLY A 26 9.29 -0.57 -5.86
C GLY A 26 9.71 0.24 -7.09
N GLY A 27 9.15 -0.07 -8.26
CA GLY A 27 9.53 0.56 -9.53
C GLY A 27 8.73 1.83 -9.85
N VAL A 28 7.40 1.76 -9.82
CA VAL A 28 6.54 2.90 -10.14
C VAL A 28 6.44 3.86 -8.96
N LEU A 29 6.05 3.37 -7.78
CA LEU A 29 5.90 4.20 -6.58
C LEU A 29 7.24 4.52 -5.91
N ARG A 30 8.28 3.77 -6.22
CA ARG A 30 9.65 3.92 -5.70
C ARG A 30 9.73 3.85 -4.17
N LEU A 31 8.93 2.98 -3.56
CA LEU A 31 9.09 2.67 -2.16
C LEU A 31 10.33 1.80 -1.97
N GLU A 32 11.05 2.01 -0.85
CA GLU A 32 12.23 1.22 -0.51
C GLU A 32 11.82 -0.20 -0.12
N LYS A 33 12.30 -1.20 -0.85
CA LYS A 33 12.10 -2.60 -0.47
C LYS A 33 12.95 -2.92 0.77
N ILE A 34 12.30 -3.40 1.84
CA ILE A 34 12.96 -3.86 3.06
C ILE A 34 13.40 -5.31 2.89
N SER A 35 12.46 -6.18 2.45
CA SER A 35 12.72 -7.61 2.29
C SER A 35 11.70 -8.25 1.36
N ARG A 36 12.05 -9.43 0.86
CA ARG A 36 11.12 -10.31 0.16
C ARG A 36 11.38 -11.75 0.60
N ALA A 37 10.32 -12.52 0.84
CA ALA A 37 10.38 -13.93 1.16
C ALA A 37 9.66 -14.73 0.06
N GLY A 38 10.40 -15.18 -0.94
CA GLY A 38 9.90 -16.01 -2.05
C GLY A 38 8.63 -15.45 -2.69
N ASP A 39 7.59 -16.27 -2.72
CA ASP A 39 6.25 -15.91 -3.22
C ASP A 39 5.29 -15.55 -2.08
N ARG A 40 5.78 -15.41 -0.84
CA ARG A 40 4.95 -15.12 0.31
C ARG A 40 4.66 -13.64 0.48
N HIS A 41 5.71 -12.79 0.50
CA HIS A 41 5.55 -11.37 0.76
C HIS A 41 6.70 -10.51 0.27
N ILE A 42 6.41 -9.20 0.17
CA ILE A 42 7.40 -8.14 0.01
C ILE A 42 7.02 -7.03 0.96
N PHE A 43 8.00 -6.52 1.71
CA PHE A 43 7.80 -5.41 2.65
C PHE A 43 8.49 -4.16 2.12
N PHE A 44 7.80 -3.04 2.22
CA PHE A 44 8.28 -1.73 1.77
C PHE A 44 8.23 -0.73 2.91
N ARG A 45 9.26 0.11 2.98
CA ARG A 45 9.23 1.27 3.88
C ARG A 45 8.31 2.34 3.28
N CYS A 46 7.47 2.90 4.13
CA CYS A 46 6.55 3.95 3.72
C CYS A 46 6.52 5.03 4.82
N GLY A 47 7.37 6.06 4.68
CA GLY A 47 7.54 7.05 5.75
C GLY A 47 7.94 6.39 7.06
N PRO A 48 7.26 6.68 8.18
CA PRO A 48 7.55 6.07 9.48
C PRO A 48 6.97 4.67 9.64
N GLY A 49 6.16 4.20 8.68
CA GLY A 49 5.49 2.91 8.73
C GLY A 49 5.99 1.94 7.66
N VAL A 50 5.34 0.80 7.59
CA VAL A 50 5.68 -0.28 6.66
C VAL A 50 4.43 -0.71 5.88
N LEU A 51 4.58 -0.87 4.58
CA LEU A 51 3.56 -1.47 3.72
C LEU A 51 3.94 -2.92 3.47
N LEU A 52 3.04 -3.83 3.84
CA LEU A 52 3.21 -5.26 3.69
C LEU A 52 2.39 -5.73 2.48
N ILE A 53 3.05 -6.33 1.50
CA ILE A 53 2.38 -6.92 0.33
C ILE A 53 2.46 -8.44 0.46
N PHE A 54 1.32 -9.08 0.61
CA PHE A 54 1.21 -10.51 0.84
C PHE A 54 0.54 -11.25 -0.31
N ASN A 55 0.99 -12.47 -0.55
CA ASN A 55 0.26 -13.44 -1.34
C ASN A 55 -0.62 -14.29 -0.40
N PRO A 56 -1.96 -14.18 -0.49
CA PRO A 56 -2.84 -14.88 0.46
C PRO A 56 -2.75 -16.39 0.34
N ASP A 57 -2.38 -16.95 -0.83
CA ASP A 57 -2.18 -18.38 -0.99
C ASP A 57 -1.10 -18.92 -0.05
N GLU A 58 -0.12 -18.10 0.28
CA GLU A 58 0.98 -18.48 1.18
C GLU A 58 0.68 -18.11 2.64
N THR A 59 0.07 -16.93 2.89
CA THR A 59 -0.22 -16.50 4.27
C THR A 59 -1.37 -17.24 4.93
N GLU A 60 -2.25 -17.85 4.15
CA GLU A 60 -3.34 -18.70 4.65
C GLU A 60 -2.84 -20.05 5.20
N LYS A 61 -1.64 -20.48 4.82
CA LYS A 61 -1.04 -21.69 5.33
C LYS A 61 -0.60 -21.50 6.78
N PRO A 62 -0.78 -22.52 7.65
CA PRO A 62 -0.26 -22.43 9.01
C PRO A 62 1.27 -22.34 9.01
N ALA A 63 1.83 -21.73 10.05
CA ALA A 63 3.28 -21.67 10.21
C ALA A 63 3.87 -23.07 10.32
N ALA A 64 5.03 -23.30 9.69
CA ALA A 64 5.76 -24.55 9.83
C ALA A 64 6.23 -24.74 11.29
N ALA A 65 6.42 -26.00 11.71
CA ALA A 65 6.75 -26.32 13.10
C ALA A 65 8.06 -25.67 13.59
N ASP A 66 9.01 -25.44 12.68
CA ASP A 66 10.33 -24.83 12.96
C ASP A 66 10.38 -23.32 12.66
N ALA A 67 9.27 -22.75 12.17
CA ALA A 67 9.17 -21.32 11.90
C ALA A 67 8.65 -20.54 13.10
N LEU A 68 8.79 -19.21 13.05
CA LEU A 68 8.13 -18.35 14.03
C LEU A 68 6.61 -18.55 13.95
N PRO A 69 5.90 -18.57 15.09
CA PRO A 69 4.49 -18.94 15.13
C PRO A 69 3.58 -17.77 14.71
N VAL A 70 3.83 -17.20 13.55
CA VAL A 70 2.97 -16.14 12.99
C VAL A 70 1.64 -16.77 12.59
N PRO A 71 0.50 -16.26 13.09
CA PRO A 71 -0.81 -16.79 12.72
C PRO A 71 -1.08 -16.64 11.22
N ALA A 72 -1.83 -17.61 10.67
CA ALA A 72 -2.29 -17.54 9.29
C ALA A 72 -3.24 -16.36 9.11
N HIS A 73 -3.16 -15.72 7.96
CA HIS A 73 -4.06 -14.65 7.57
C HIS A 73 -4.17 -14.59 6.06
N GLY A 74 -5.16 -13.86 5.56
CA GLY A 74 -5.36 -13.70 4.14
C GLY A 74 -6.58 -12.87 3.85
N GLY A 75 -6.62 -12.34 2.64
CA GLY A 75 -7.76 -11.60 2.12
C GLY A 75 -7.74 -11.69 0.61
N ARG A 76 -8.90 -11.62 0.00
CA ARG A 76 -9.04 -11.67 -1.45
C ARG A 76 -9.98 -10.55 -1.90
N GLY A 77 -9.86 -10.17 -3.16
CA GLY A 77 -10.60 -9.05 -3.71
C GLY A 77 -9.82 -7.75 -3.60
N GLN A 78 -10.52 -6.65 -3.76
CA GLN A 78 -9.90 -5.32 -3.84
C GLN A 78 -9.80 -4.68 -2.46
N GLY A 79 -8.58 -4.49 -2.00
CA GLY A 79 -8.29 -3.73 -0.78
C GLY A 79 -8.08 -2.25 -1.08
N HIS A 80 -7.70 -1.49 -0.04
CA HIS A 80 -7.49 -0.05 -0.15
C HIS A 80 -6.41 0.43 0.81
N VAL A 81 -5.57 1.35 0.33
CA VAL A 81 -4.66 2.13 1.16
C VAL A 81 -4.56 3.55 0.61
N CYS A 82 -4.41 4.51 1.51
CA CYS A 82 -4.17 5.90 1.15
C CYS A 82 -2.77 6.33 1.59
N PHE A 83 -2.02 6.91 0.67
CA PHE A 83 -0.70 7.48 0.91
C PHE A 83 -0.81 9.00 1.09
N ARG A 84 -0.06 9.53 2.03
CA ARG A 84 0.15 10.97 2.15
C ARG A 84 1.29 11.36 1.22
N LEU A 85 1.06 12.33 0.34
CA LEU A 85 2.12 12.81 -0.55
C LEU A 85 3.08 13.74 0.17
N LYS A 86 4.37 13.62 -0.14
CA LYS A 86 5.40 14.54 0.31
C LYS A 86 5.13 15.91 -0.30
N ASP A 87 5.05 16.95 0.53
CA ASP A 87 4.81 18.35 0.11
C ASP A 87 3.54 18.53 -0.72
N ASN A 88 2.56 17.61 -0.60
CA ASN A 88 1.33 17.61 -1.41
C ASN A 88 1.61 17.69 -2.92
N ASP A 89 2.66 17.05 -3.38
CA ASP A 89 3.12 17.13 -4.76
C ASP A 89 2.33 16.20 -5.70
N PHE A 90 1.09 16.57 -5.95
CA PHE A 90 0.21 15.83 -6.87
C PHE A 90 0.71 15.88 -8.31
N ALA A 91 1.34 16.97 -8.74
CA ALA A 91 1.86 17.10 -10.09
C ALA A 91 2.94 16.03 -10.37
N ALA A 92 3.90 15.88 -9.45
CA ALA A 92 4.94 14.86 -9.58
C ALA A 92 4.34 13.45 -9.56
N MET A 93 3.34 13.20 -8.70
CA MET A 93 2.70 11.89 -8.61
C MET A 93 1.93 11.55 -9.89
N LEU A 94 1.15 12.49 -10.42
CA LEU A 94 0.40 12.31 -11.67
C LEU A 94 1.33 12.07 -12.86
N ASP A 95 2.44 12.81 -12.95
CA ASP A 95 3.46 12.62 -13.99
C ASP A 95 4.02 11.19 -13.93
N ARG A 96 4.34 10.72 -12.73
CA ARG A 96 4.88 9.38 -12.52
C ARG A 96 3.90 8.28 -12.94
N LEU A 97 2.63 8.43 -12.56
CA LEU A 97 1.59 7.48 -12.98
C LEU A 97 1.45 7.49 -14.50
N ASN A 98 1.37 8.67 -15.11
CA ASN A 98 1.21 8.83 -16.55
C ASN A 98 2.39 8.25 -17.33
N GLU A 99 3.63 8.51 -16.89
CA GLU A 99 4.85 7.98 -17.50
C GLU A 99 4.90 6.45 -17.48
N ASN A 100 4.25 5.83 -16.51
CA ASN A 100 4.20 4.38 -16.35
C ASN A 100 2.91 3.76 -16.90
N GLY A 101 2.08 4.53 -17.59
CA GLY A 101 0.84 4.04 -18.17
C GLY A 101 -0.24 3.68 -17.16
N ILE A 102 -0.19 4.25 -15.95
CA ILE A 102 -1.18 4.01 -14.90
C ILE A 102 -2.27 5.07 -15.00
N ALA A 103 -3.51 4.63 -15.21
CA ALA A 103 -4.65 5.54 -15.29
C ALA A 103 -4.99 6.13 -13.92
N THR A 104 -5.29 7.43 -13.87
CA THR A 104 -5.91 8.07 -12.72
C THR A 104 -7.41 7.84 -12.81
N GLU A 105 -7.96 7.06 -11.87
CA GLU A 105 -9.38 6.68 -11.88
C GLU A 105 -10.27 7.81 -11.39
N SER A 106 -9.82 8.56 -10.39
CA SER A 106 -10.53 9.71 -9.83
C SER A 106 -9.55 10.77 -9.36
N ASP A 107 -9.96 12.03 -9.44
CA ASP A 107 -9.18 13.18 -8.98
C ASP A 107 -10.18 14.27 -8.58
N PHE A 108 -10.31 14.54 -7.29
CA PHE A 108 -11.33 15.47 -6.80
C PHE A 108 -10.94 16.11 -5.46
N LEU A 109 -11.71 17.13 -5.10
CA LEU A 109 -11.63 17.79 -3.80
C LEU A 109 -12.77 17.32 -2.89
N TRP A 110 -12.43 16.97 -1.67
CA TRP A 110 -13.39 16.70 -0.61
C TRP A 110 -14.06 18.01 -0.16
N PRO A 111 -15.20 17.94 0.57
CA PRO A 111 -15.88 19.15 1.05
C PRO A 111 -14.98 20.10 1.86
N ASN A 112 -13.96 19.56 2.56
CA ASN A 112 -13.00 20.38 3.32
C ASN A 112 -11.88 20.96 2.45
N GLY A 113 -11.90 20.74 1.14
CA GLY A 113 -10.91 21.23 0.20
C GLY A 113 -9.68 20.35 0.04
N ALA A 114 -9.56 19.25 0.78
CA ALA A 114 -8.46 18.30 0.61
C ALA A 114 -8.62 17.56 -0.72
N ARG A 115 -7.50 17.39 -1.44
CA ARG A 115 -7.47 16.66 -2.72
C ARG A 115 -7.13 15.20 -2.50
N SER A 116 -7.79 14.34 -3.28
CA SER A 116 -7.42 12.93 -3.42
C SER A 116 -7.35 12.54 -4.88
N ILE A 117 -6.40 11.67 -5.20
CA ILE A 117 -6.33 10.97 -6.48
C ILE A 117 -6.35 9.47 -6.22
N TYR A 118 -6.96 8.72 -7.13
CA TYR A 118 -7.12 7.26 -7.03
C TYR A 118 -6.59 6.56 -8.26
N PHE A 119 -5.95 5.42 -8.04
CA PHE A 119 -5.43 4.55 -9.10
C PHE A 119 -5.41 3.11 -8.61
N ARG A 120 -5.02 2.16 -9.46
CA ARG A 120 -5.01 0.73 -9.12
C ARG A 120 -3.62 0.15 -9.17
N ASP A 121 -3.33 -0.78 -8.25
CA ASP A 121 -2.16 -1.64 -8.39
C ASP A 121 -2.46 -2.79 -9.38
N PRO A 122 -1.46 -3.63 -9.76
CA PRO A 122 -1.70 -4.73 -10.71
C PRO A 122 -2.75 -5.76 -10.28
N ALA A 123 -2.96 -5.92 -8.98
CA ALA A 123 -3.98 -6.83 -8.44
C ALA A 123 -5.39 -6.21 -8.39
N GLY A 124 -5.52 -4.92 -8.71
CA GLY A 124 -6.79 -4.19 -8.67
C GLY A 124 -7.10 -3.53 -7.34
N ASN A 125 -6.17 -3.52 -6.39
CA ASN A 125 -6.37 -2.78 -5.14
C ASN A 125 -6.53 -1.29 -5.44
N SER A 126 -7.49 -0.65 -4.75
CA SER A 126 -7.73 0.78 -4.87
C SER A 126 -6.71 1.55 -4.03
N LEU A 127 -5.86 2.31 -4.69
CA LEU A 127 -4.86 3.13 -4.03
C LEU A 127 -5.26 4.59 -4.12
N GLU A 128 -4.94 5.33 -3.07
CA GLU A 128 -5.25 6.75 -2.98
C GLU A 128 -4.00 7.51 -2.56
N CYS A 129 -3.83 8.72 -3.10
CA CYS A 129 -2.91 9.71 -2.54
C CYS A 129 -3.74 10.92 -2.13
N ALA A 130 -3.53 11.41 -0.92
CA ALA A 130 -4.32 12.50 -0.37
C ALA A 130 -3.45 13.49 0.43
N GLU A 131 -4.01 14.68 0.64
CA GLU A 131 -3.45 15.65 1.56
C GLU A 131 -3.77 15.26 3.01
N GLY A 132 -2.81 15.49 3.90
CA GLY A 132 -3.01 15.22 5.33
C GLY A 132 -4.19 15.97 5.95
N LYS A 133 -4.52 17.17 5.43
CA LYS A 133 -5.65 17.94 5.94
C LYS A 133 -7.00 17.25 5.76
N LEU A 134 -7.10 16.20 4.93
CA LEU A 134 -8.29 15.38 4.83
C LEU A 134 -8.74 14.89 6.21
N TRP A 135 -7.78 14.60 7.08
CA TRP A 135 -7.99 14.10 8.43
C TRP A 135 -7.54 15.10 9.52
N GLY A 136 -7.23 16.35 9.13
CA GLY A 136 -6.75 17.36 10.07
C GLY A 136 -5.29 17.17 10.50
N LEU A 137 -4.50 16.54 9.67
CA LEU A 137 -3.08 16.22 9.94
C LEU A 137 -2.13 17.10 9.14
#